data_23d26542a0f38f6835d7d540d185d507
#
_entry.id   23d26542a0f38f6835d7d540d185d507
#
_cell.length_a   1.000
_cell.length_b   1.000
_cell.length_c   1.000
_cell.angle_alpha   90.00
_cell.angle_beta   90.00
_cell.angle_gamma   90.00
#
_symmetry.space_group_name_H-M   'P 1'
#
loop_
_entity.id
_entity.type
_entity.pdbx_description
1 polymer ?
#
loop_
_entity_poly.entity_id
_entity_poly.type
_entity_poly.pdbx_seq_one_letter_code
_entity_poly.pdbx_strand_id
1 'polypeptide(L)'
;MILRHAERNNLLVGLPIQDHWELAGYPAKFDSRLVDPQTEKYDVLCHHFRYDEKKIAEKVSDQAAYVTIMRNPISNYESIFGFFRDYPFSQWIGHNGTLKTFLSDPALYYDESTPWYFR
;
A
#
# COMPACT_ATOMS: atom_id res chain seq x y z
N MET A 1 -10.71 -7.73 8.61
CA MET A 1 -12.01 -7.22 9.12
C MET A 1 -12.91 -6.78 7.98
N ILE A 2 -12.50 -5.90 7.07
CA ILE A 2 -13.31 -5.39 5.94
C ILE A 2 -13.83 -6.54 5.05
N LEU A 3 -12.97 -7.45 4.61
CA LEU A 3 -13.37 -8.58 3.74
C LEU A 3 -14.43 -9.48 4.38
N ARG A 4 -14.30 -9.77 5.70
CA ARG A 4 -15.32 -10.54 6.42
C ARG A 4 -16.66 -9.81 6.53
N HIS A 5 -16.64 -8.48 6.61
CA HIS A 5 -17.85 -7.68 6.59
C HIS A 5 -18.50 -7.73 5.22
N ALA A 6 -17.73 -7.61 4.17
CA ALA A 6 -18.19 -7.70 2.80
C ALA A 6 -18.85 -9.07 2.53
N GLU A 7 -18.18 -10.16 2.90
CA GLU A 7 -18.70 -11.52 2.78
C GLU A 7 -20.04 -11.71 3.50
N ARG A 8 -20.15 -11.25 4.76
CA ARG A 8 -21.38 -11.38 5.57
C ARG A 8 -22.55 -10.57 5.01
N ASN A 9 -22.29 -9.53 4.25
CA ASN A 9 -23.32 -8.66 3.70
C ASN A 9 -23.48 -8.84 2.18
N ASN A 10 -22.89 -9.88 1.60
CA ASN A 10 -22.92 -10.16 0.16
C ASN A 10 -22.47 -8.97 -0.70
N LEU A 11 -21.46 -8.23 -0.22
CA LEU A 11 -20.91 -7.10 -0.96
C LEU A 11 -19.90 -7.59 -2.01
N LEU A 12 -19.95 -6.99 -3.18
CA LEU A 12 -19.01 -7.29 -4.26
C LEU A 12 -17.67 -6.64 -4.00
N VAL A 13 -16.63 -7.46 -3.90
CA VAL A 13 -15.27 -7.01 -3.56
C VAL A 13 -14.38 -7.06 -4.80
N GLY A 14 -13.74 -5.95 -5.11
CA GLY A 14 -12.72 -5.89 -6.15
C GLY A 14 -11.42 -6.52 -5.65
N LEU A 15 -11.14 -7.74 -6.12
CA LEU A 15 -9.90 -8.47 -5.84
C LEU A 15 -9.01 -8.50 -7.09
N PRO A 16 -7.69 -8.66 -6.94
CA PRO A 16 -6.80 -8.85 -8.07
C PRO A 16 -7.18 -10.10 -8.87
N ILE A 17 -7.15 -10.01 -10.20
CA ILE A 17 -7.44 -11.14 -11.10
C ILE A 17 -6.30 -12.16 -11.21
N GLN A 18 -5.15 -11.87 -10.65
CA GLN A 18 -4.00 -12.78 -10.55
C GLN A 18 -3.63 -12.94 -9.08
N ASP A 19 -2.89 -14.00 -8.74
CA ASP A 19 -2.39 -14.29 -7.38
C ASP A 19 -1.38 -13.23 -6.89
N HIS A 20 -1.65 -11.99 -7.19
CA HIS A 20 -0.92 -10.85 -6.67
C HIS A 20 -1.67 -10.32 -5.44
N TRP A 21 -1.00 -10.37 -4.30
CA TRP A 21 -1.47 -9.73 -3.07
C TRP A 21 -1.51 -8.19 -3.18
N GLU A 22 -0.97 -7.64 -4.27
CA GLU A 22 -0.91 -6.21 -4.58
C GLU A 22 -1.82 -5.88 -5.75
N LEU A 23 -2.80 -5.03 -5.53
CA LEU A 23 -3.54 -4.38 -6.60
C LEU A 23 -2.66 -3.32 -7.26
N ALA A 24 -2.64 -3.34 -8.60
CA ALA A 24 -1.96 -2.33 -9.40
C ALA A 24 -0.45 -2.27 -9.25
N GLY A 25 0.16 -3.34 -8.72
CA GLY A 25 1.61 -3.37 -8.55
C GLY A 25 2.08 -2.22 -7.66
N TYR A 26 1.59 -2.17 -6.40
CA TYR A 26 2.12 -1.20 -5.47
C TYR A 26 3.65 -1.13 -5.56
N PRO A 27 4.27 0.03 -5.75
CA PRO A 27 3.83 1.38 -5.42
C PRO A 27 3.08 2.16 -6.51
N ALA A 28 2.68 1.54 -7.58
CA ALA A 28 1.96 2.24 -8.61
C ALA A 28 0.57 2.70 -8.14
N LYS A 29 0.00 3.65 -8.87
CA LYS A 29 -1.39 4.06 -8.67
C LYS A 29 -2.32 2.93 -9.08
N PHE A 30 -3.52 2.90 -8.51
CA PHE A 30 -4.54 1.94 -8.86
C PHE A 30 -4.75 1.87 -10.39
N ASP A 31 -4.85 0.64 -10.89
CA ASP A 31 -5.17 0.37 -12.31
C ASP A 31 -6.36 -0.58 -12.39
N SER A 32 -7.43 -0.12 -13.02
CA SER A 32 -8.68 -0.88 -13.16
C SER A 32 -8.53 -2.20 -13.94
N ARG A 33 -7.43 -2.36 -14.69
CA ARG A 33 -7.13 -3.61 -15.41
C ARG A 33 -6.71 -4.77 -14.50
N LEU A 34 -6.41 -4.49 -13.25
CA LEU A 34 -5.97 -5.49 -12.27
C LEU A 34 -7.13 -6.10 -11.46
N VAL A 35 -8.32 -5.57 -11.61
CA VAL A 35 -9.57 -6.17 -11.15
C VAL A 35 -10.35 -6.69 -12.34
N ASP A 36 -11.37 -7.52 -12.11
CA ASP A 36 -12.17 -8.06 -13.22
C ASP A 36 -12.72 -6.93 -14.11
N PRO A 37 -12.33 -6.89 -15.39
CA PRO A 37 -12.75 -5.84 -16.31
C PRO A 37 -14.24 -5.89 -16.62
N GLN A 38 -14.88 -7.06 -16.50
CA GLN A 38 -16.30 -7.24 -16.78
C GLN A 38 -17.19 -6.72 -15.65
N THR A 39 -16.65 -6.60 -14.45
CA THR A 39 -17.36 -6.02 -13.32
C THR A 39 -17.36 -4.49 -13.43
N GLU A 40 -18.54 -3.90 -13.58
CA GLU A 40 -18.70 -2.45 -13.76
C GLU A 40 -18.34 -1.70 -12.48
N LYS A 41 -18.95 -2.05 -11.37
CA LYS A 41 -18.75 -1.39 -10.07
C LYS A 41 -18.61 -2.40 -8.94
N TYR A 42 -17.77 -2.09 -7.97
CA TYR A 42 -17.57 -2.84 -6.74
C TYR A 42 -18.14 -2.08 -5.54
N ASP A 43 -18.64 -2.82 -4.55
CA ASP A 43 -19.07 -2.25 -3.27
C ASP A 43 -17.89 -1.97 -2.35
N VAL A 44 -16.83 -2.79 -2.46
CA VAL A 44 -15.63 -2.68 -1.64
C VAL A 44 -14.38 -2.80 -2.50
N LEU A 45 -13.48 -1.86 -2.36
CA LEU A 45 -12.14 -1.91 -2.94
C LEU A 45 -11.14 -1.66 -1.81
N CYS A 46 -10.38 -2.68 -1.42
CA CYS A 46 -9.43 -2.59 -0.31
C CYS A 46 -8.21 -3.47 -0.58
N HIS A 47 -7.11 -2.87 -0.95
CA HIS A 47 -5.83 -3.56 -1.13
C HIS A 47 -4.67 -2.55 -1.12
N HIS A 48 -3.45 -3.01 -1.39
CA HIS A 48 -2.28 -2.17 -1.49
C HIS A 48 -2.19 -1.50 -2.86
N PHE A 49 -2.57 -0.24 -2.94
CA PHE A 49 -2.39 0.61 -4.12
C PHE A 49 -2.29 2.07 -3.71
N ARG A 50 -1.70 2.89 -4.54
CA ARG A 50 -1.75 4.34 -4.36
C ARG A 50 -3.06 4.88 -4.91
N TYR A 51 -3.63 5.83 -4.19
CA TYR A 51 -4.89 6.47 -4.55
C TYR A 51 -4.79 7.17 -5.92
N ASP A 52 -5.75 6.87 -6.78
CA ASP A 52 -6.01 7.59 -8.02
C ASP A 52 -7.52 7.77 -8.14
N GLU A 53 -7.98 9.00 -7.84
CA GLU A 53 -9.40 9.32 -7.75
C GLU A 53 -10.17 8.92 -9.01
N LYS A 54 -9.65 9.28 -10.18
CA LYS A 54 -10.34 9.02 -11.45
C LYS A 54 -10.50 7.54 -11.72
N LYS A 55 -9.42 6.78 -11.58
CA LYS A 55 -9.44 5.34 -11.86
C LYS A 55 -10.22 4.53 -10.83
N ILE A 56 -10.21 4.97 -9.56
CA ILE A 56 -11.00 4.33 -8.52
C ILE A 56 -12.49 4.61 -8.73
N ALA A 57 -12.86 5.85 -9.06
CA ALA A 57 -14.25 6.22 -9.34
C ALA A 57 -14.86 5.44 -10.53
N GLU A 58 -14.05 4.99 -11.48
CA GLU A 58 -14.50 4.11 -12.55
C GLU A 58 -14.98 2.75 -12.04
N LYS A 59 -14.50 2.29 -10.89
CA LYS A 59 -14.71 0.93 -10.37
C LYS A 59 -15.47 0.85 -9.04
N VAL A 60 -15.83 1.97 -8.45
CA VAL A 60 -16.68 2.00 -7.23
C VAL A 60 -17.93 2.83 -7.45
N SER A 61 -18.92 2.65 -6.59
CA SER A 61 -20.15 3.43 -6.60
C SER A 61 -19.86 4.93 -6.46
N ASP A 62 -20.67 5.77 -7.09
CA ASP A 62 -20.58 7.23 -6.97
C ASP A 62 -20.87 7.72 -5.54
N GLN A 63 -21.49 6.87 -4.72
CA GLN A 63 -21.74 7.11 -3.29
C GLN A 63 -20.71 6.43 -2.39
N ALA A 64 -19.59 5.92 -2.94
CA ALA A 64 -18.58 5.23 -2.15
C ALA A 64 -17.97 6.14 -1.09
N ALA A 65 -17.84 5.62 0.12
CA ALA A 65 -17.09 6.28 1.18
C ALA A 65 -15.61 5.92 1.07
N TYR A 66 -14.76 6.93 1.06
CA TYR A 66 -13.31 6.75 1.07
C TYR A 66 -12.80 6.82 2.51
N VAL A 67 -12.13 5.77 2.96
CA VAL A 67 -11.62 5.66 4.32
C VAL A 67 -10.11 5.49 4.28
N THR A 68 -9.40 6.27 5.09
CA THR A 68 -7.96 6.12 5.30
C THR A 68 -7.63 6.14 6.78
N ILE A 69 -6.54 5.47 7.13
CA ILE A 69 -6.01 5.48 8.51
C ILE A 69 -4.75 6.31 8.50
N MET A 70 -4.73 7.37 9.28
CA MET A 70 -3.57 8.22 9.46
C MET A 70 -2.91 7.93 10.81
N ARG A 71 -1.60 7.87 10.82
CA ARG A 71 -0.78 7.72 12.01
C ARG A 71 0.19 8.88 12.10
N ASN A 72 0.65 9.20 13.31
CA ASN A 72 1.73 10.15 13.50
C ASN A 72 2.94 9.74 12.62
N PRO A 73 3.47 10.64 11.78
CA PRO A 73 4.52 10.29 10.82
C PRO A 73 5.78 9.70 11.47
N ILE A 74 6.19 10.22 12.63
CA ILE A 74 7.37 9.73 13.36
C ILE A 74 7.14 8.29 13.81
N SER A 75 6.04 8.03 14.53
CA SER A 75 5.71 6.66 14.98
C SER A 75 5.44 5.71 13.82
N ASN A 76 4.95 6.22 12.70
CA ASN A 76 4.77 5.41 11.49
C ASN A 76 6.12 5.01 10.90
N TYR A 77 7.06 5.94 10.82
CA TYR A 77 8.40 5.68 10.32
C TYR A 77 9.16 4.67 11.19
N GLU A 78 9.12 4.83 12.52
CA GLU A 78 9.69 3.85 13.46
C GLU A 78 9.11 2.45 13.25
N SER A 79 7.79 2.36 13.04
CA SER A 79 7.10 1.10 12.79
C SER A 79 7.50 0.47 11.46
N ILE A 80 7.61 1.27 10.40
CA ILE A 80 8.08 0.83 9.08
C ILE A 80 9.52 0.33 9.17
N PHE A 81 10.40 1.08 9.83
CA PHE A 81 11.78 0.68 10.04
C PHE A 81 11.87 -0.66 10.78
N GLY A 82 11.09 -0.83 11.85
CA GLY A 82 11.05 -2.09 12.60
C GLY A 82 10.53 -3.27 11.78
N PHE A 83 9.53 -3.05 10.93
CA PHE A 83 8.93 -4.08 10.09
C PHE A 83 9.88 -4.55 8.97
N PHE A 84 10.58 -3.61 8.33
CA PHE A 84 11.48 -3.89 7.22
C PHE A 84 12.95 -4.01 7.63
N ARG A 85 13.23 -4.11 8.92
CA ARG A 85 14.60 -4.14 9.47
C ARG A 85 15.46 -5.20 8.82
N ASP A 86 14.95 -6.42 8.67
CA ASP A 86 15.72 -7.54 8.14
C ASP A 86 15.81 -7.51 6.61
N TYR A 87 14.85 -6.88 5.95
CA TYR A 87 14.83 -6.63 4.53
C TYR A 87 13.78 -5.54 4.20
N PRO A 88 14.11 -4.49 3.45
CA PRO A 88 15.38 -4.19 2.78
C PRO A 88 16.37 -3.35 3.58
N PHE A 89 16.04 -2.84 4.78
CA PHE A 89 16.94 -1.93 5.51
C PHE A 89 18.31 -2.52 5.78
N SER A 90 18.39 -3.82 6.10
CA SER A 90 19.68 -4.50 6.33
C SER A 90 20.61 -4.43 5.13
N GLN A 91 20.09 -4.29 3.92
CA GLN A 91 20.91 -4.17 2.71
C GLN A 91 21.62 -2.82 2.60
N TRP A 92 21.05 -1.78 3.21
CA TRP A 92 21.61 -0.43 3.11
C TRP A 92 22.44 -0.03 4.31
N ILE A 93 21.98 -0.36 5.51
CA ILE A 93 22.63 0.04 6.75
C ILE A 93 23.39 -1.11 7.43
N GLY A 94 23.40 -2.30 6.80
CA GLY A 94 23.99 -3.52 7.34
C GLY A 94 23.10 -4.20 8.39
N HIS A 95 23.37 -5.49 8.63
CA HIS A 95 22.54 -6.31 9.54
C HIS A 95 22.46 -5.79 10.99
N ASN A 96 23.47 -5.06 11.43
CA ASN A 96 23.51 -4.44 12.76
C ASN A 96 23.06 -2.98 12.77
N GLY A 97 22.58 -2.48 11.62
CA GLY A 97 22.12 -1.11 11.49
C GLY A 97 20.87 -0.87 12.34
N THR A 98 20.80 0.29 12.96
CA THR A 98 19.68 0.73 13.79
C THR A 98 19.03 1.97 13.17
N LEU A 99 17.80 2.28 13.61
CA LEU A 99 17.17 3.55 13.25
C LEU A 99 18.06 4.75 13.58
N LYS A 100 18.78 4.70 14.71
CA LYS A 100 19.74 5.72 15.09
C LYS A 100 20.90 5.84 14.09
N THR A 101 21.40 4.70 13.59
CA THR A 101 22.45 4.67 12.54
C THR A 101 21.96 5.36 11.28
N PHE A 102 20.74 5.04 10.82
CA PHE A 102 20.11 5.67 9.66
C PHE A 102 19.93 7.19 9.89
N LEU A 103 19.39 7.59 11.03
CA LEU A 103 19.11 9.00 11.34
C LEU A 103 20.38 9.84 11.60
N SER A 104 21.55 9.22 11.80
CA SER A 104 22.79 9.96 11.95
C SER A 104 23.27 10.62 10.65
N ASP A 105 22.98 9.98 9.51
CA ASP A 105 23.23 10.53 8.17
C ASP A 105 22.18 9.99 7.16
N PRO A 106 20.97 10.50 7.15
CA PRO A 106 19.92 10.01 6.26
C PRO A 106 20.27 10.18 4.78
N ALA A 107 21.06 11.22 4.45
CA ALA A 107 21.44 11.51 3.07
C ALA A 107 22.31 10.40 2.47
N LEU A 108 23.13 9.75 3.29
CA LEU A 108 23.97 8.63 2.86
C LEU A 108 23.15 7.45 2.33
N TYR A 109 21.92 7.29 2.85
CA TYR A 109 21.03 6.17 2.53
C TYR A 109 19.90 6.54 1.59
N TYR A 110 19.82 7.83 1.20
CA TYR A 110 18.75 8.36 0.37
C TYR A 110 19.27 8.67 -1.03
N ASP A 111 19.40 7.65 -1.83
CA ASP A 111 19.82 7.74 -3.23
C ASP A 111 18.73 7.25 -4.21
N GLU A 112 19.04 7.20 -5.50
CA GLU A 112 18.11 6.75 -6.52
C GLU A 112 17.73 5.27 -6.38
N SER A 113 18.58 4.46 -5.75
CA SER A 113 18.33 3.05 -5.47
C SER A 113 17.43 2.84 -4.25
N THR A 114 17.24 3.88 -3.43
CA THR A 114 16.37 3.81 -2.26
C THR A 114 14.94 3.50 -2.70
N PRO A 115 14.33 2.41 -2.24
CA PRO A 115 12.96 2.09 -2.58
C PRO A 115 12.02 3.27 -2.31
N TRP A 116 11.10 3.48 -3.23
CA TRP A 116 10.15 4.58 -3.23
C TRP A 116 9.34 4.72 -1.92
N TYR A 117 9.10 3.63 -1.17
CA TYR A 117 8.37 3.65 0.11
C TYR A 117 9.17 4.23 1.27
N PHE A 118 10.42 4.60 1.01
CA PHE A 118 11.29 5.34 1.92
C PHE A 118 11.68 6.73 1.42
N ARG A 119 11.25 7.10 0.23
CA ARG A 119 11.44 8.44 -0.34
C ARG A 119 10.44 9.45 0.13
#